data_29c51030049b1aedd958ea38a299a0aa
#
_entry.id   29c51030049b1aedd958ea38a299a0aa
#
_cell.length_a   1.000
_cell.length_b   1.000
_cell.length_c   1.000
_cell.angle_alpha   90.00
_cell.angle_beta   90.00
_cell.angle_gamma   90.00
#
_symmetry.space_group_name_H-M   'P 1'
#
loop_
_entity.id
_entity.type
_entity.pdbx_description
1 polymer ?
#
loop_
_entity_poly.entity_id
_entity_poly.type
_entity_poly.pdbx_seq_one_letter_code
_entity_poly.pdbx_strand_id
1 'polypeptide(L)'
;MIDIASTRSENNRIRLCPVALIVVIFILFTNACTVKREPVQPGVIPRFAAPSPAAEEYGEHLFHKLRKDYDLDSDNQKYDKLVEVFDKLTKAAEVDHLPWNIYLLNGPEIVDIRAVHGNYIFVWSGVLDAVANDDELAGLLACELSHTLAHHTDPVQFTLASEAFFSIAELATTMGLMIASQGVIAINGQGWMKWAYVEVSDLDPLDREYSIENEQEAAGVALLIVSRAQYSPQALLDFWKRAAAENNSVDDNFNRLSRNLSPQERAAMLEKVLLSLPEGDNKIAKKATEPTTTRNAGGLNFQP
;
A
#
# COMPACT_ATOMS: atom_id res chain seq x y z
N MET A 1 62.65 -17.68 -61.98
CA MET A 1 62.69 -17.43 -60.52
C MET A 1 61.53 -16.53 -60.23
N ILE A 2 60.48 -17.17 -59.73
CA ILE A 2 59.21 -16.47 -59.38
C ILE A 2 59.08 -16.48 -57.85
N ASP A 3 59.14 -15.31 -57.31
CA ASP A 3 59.08 -15.07 -55.86
C ASP A 3 57.58 -15.08 -55.40
N ILE A 4 57.25 -16.00 -54.56
CA ILE A 4 55.89 -16.16 -54.05
C ILE A 4 55.84 -15.38 -52.75
N ALA A 5 55.23 -14.19 -52.80
CA ALA A 5 54.92 -13.38 -51.62
C ALA A 5 53.90 -14.03 -50.77
N SER A 6 54.27 -14.39 -49.56
CA SER A 6 53.41 -14.90 -48.48
C SER A 6 52.47 -13.80 -47.98
N THR A 7 51.19 -13.93 -48.26
CA THR A 7 50.14 -13.10 -47.64
C THR A 7 49.88 -13.57 -46.22
N ARG A 8 50.38 -12.79 -45.28
CA ARG A 8 50.14 -12.95 -43.84
C ARG A 8 48.69 -12.46 -43.50
N SER A 9 47.82 -13.40 -43.28
CA SER A 9 46.48 -13.10 -42.77
C SER A 9 46.59 -12.50 -41.36
N GLU A 10 46.38 -11.22 -41.22
CA GLU A 10 46.21 -10.57 -39.91
C GLU A 10 44.84 -10.91 -39.35
N ASN A 11 44.86 -11.82 -38.37
CA ASN A 11 43.71 -12.16 -37.55
C ASN A 11 43.37 -10.95 -36.62
N ASN A 12 42.53 -10.05 -37.10
CA ASN A 12 42.03 -8.90 -36.35
C ASN A 12 41.07 -9.41 -35.27
N ARG A 13 41.59 -9.95 -34.18
CA ARG A 13 40.81 -10.25 -33.00
C ARG A 13 40.42 -8.91 -32.36
N ILE A 14 39.19 -8.47 -32.55
CA ILE A 14 38.58 -7.36 -31.82
C ILE A 14 38.67 -7.69 -30.32
N ARG A 15 39.67 -7.14 -29.65
CA ARG A 15 39.75 -7.16 -28.19
C ARG A 15 38.71 -6.14 -27.69
N LEU A 16 37.48 -6.61 -27.48
CA LEU A 16 36.49 -5.81 -26.78
C LEU A 16 37.08 -5.41 -25.41
N CYS A 17 37.25 -4.12 -25.21
CA CYS A 17 37.69 -3.57 -23.95
C CYS A 17 36.70 -4.07 -22.87
N PRO A 18 37.18 -4.63 -21.74
CA PRO A 18 36.28 -5.13 -20.69
C PRO A 18 35.29 -4.04 -20.19
N VAL A 19 35.69 -2.76 -20.29
CA VAL A 19 34.82 -1.63 -19.99
C VAL A 19 33.66 -1.53 -21.00
N ALA A 20 33.93 -1.75 -22.31
CA ALA A 20 32.88 -1.72 -23.34
C ALA A 20 31.87 -2.87 -23.13
N LEU A 21 32.34 -4.05 -22.72
CA LEU A 21 31.48 -5.18 -22.37
C LEU A 21 30.61 -4.88 -21.18
N ILE A 22 31.15 -4.26 -20.13
CA ILE A 22 30.41 -3.82 -18.93
C ILE A 22 29.36 -2.78 -19.30
N VAL A 23 29.70 -1.81 -20.14
CA VAL A 23 28.76 -0.76 -20.61
C VAL A 23 27.63 -1.38 -21.43
N VAL A 24 27.91 -2.33 -22.32
CA VAL A 24 26.88 -3.03 -23.11
C VAL A 24 25.98 -3.87 -22.21
N ILE A 25 26.53 -4.55 -21.22
CA ILE A 25 25.77 -5.31 -20.23
C ILE A 25 24.90 -4.33 -19.44
N PHE A 26 25.41 -3.19 -18.98
CA PHE A 26 24.66 -2.17 -18.26
C PHE A 26 23.50 -1.60 -19.09
N ILE A 27 23.73 -1.30 -20.39
CA ILE A 27 22.69 -0.82 -21.31
C ILE A 27 21.61 -1.89 -21.57
N LEU A 28 21.97 -3.16 -21.62
CA LEU A 28 21.01 -4.25 -21.78
C LEU A 28 20.11 -4.43 -20.54
N PHE A 29 20.64 -4.12 -19.35
CA PHE A 29 19.88 -4.21 -18.09
C PHE A 29 19.02 -2.97 -17.80
N THR A 30 19.33 -1.79 -18.37
CA THR A 30 18.50 -0.58 -18.22
C THR A 30 17.17 -0.65 -18.98
N ASN A 31 16.98 -1.61 -19.87
CA ASN A 31 15.70 -1.89 -20.53
C ASN A 31 14.87 -2.98 -19.80
N ALA A 32 15.13 -3.22 -18.50
CA ALA A 32 14.29 -4.07 -17.68
C ALA A 32 12.88 -3.45 -17.64
N CYS A 33 11.94 -4.04 -18.38
CA CYS A 33 10.54 -3.65 -18.34
C CYS A 33 10.05 -3.83 -16.92
N THR A 34 9.69 -2.73 -16.26
CA THR A 34 8.88 -2.81 -15.04
C THR A 34 7.60 -3.55 -15.42
N VAL A 35 7.29 -4.65 -14.73
CA VAL A 35 6.02 -5.33 -14.91
C VAL A 35 4.94 -4.34 -14.48
N LYS A 36 4.24 -3.77 -15.46
CA LYS A 36 3.16 -2.85 -15.18
C LYS A 36 2.01 -3.68 -14.61
N ARG A 37 1.60 -3.38 -13.38
CA ARG A 37 0.42 -3.97 -12.76
C ARG A 37 -0.81 -3.73 -13.67
N GLU A 38 -1.65 -4.74 -13.82
CA GLU A 38 -2.93 -4.55 -14.50
C GLU A 38 -3.89 -3.79 -13.58
N PRO A 39 -4.54 -2.72 -14.06
CA PRO A 39 -5.53 -1.98 -13.28
C PRO A 39 -6.71 -2.87 -12.89
N VAL A 40 -7.25 -2.66 -11.69
CA VAL A 40 -8.47 -3.33 -11.24
C VAL A 40 -9.65 -2.85 -12.09
N GLN A 41 -10.46 -3.80 -12.55
CA GLN A 41 -11.65 -3.46 -13.34
C GLN A 41 -12.70 -2.79 -12.44
N PRO A 42 -13.40 -1.74 -12.94
CA PRO A 42 -14.47 -1.10 -12.18
C PRO A 42 -15.56 -2.11 -11.78
N GLY A 43 -16.02 -2.00 -10.52
CA GLY A 43 -17.06 -2.88 -9.99
C GLY A 43 -16.56 -4.26 -9.53
N VAL A 44 -15.25 -4.47 -9.47
CA VAL A 44 -14.66 -5.75 -9.05
C VAL A 44 -13.80 -5.53 -7.80
N ILE A 45 -13.98 -6.39 -6.79
CA ILE A 45 -13.01 -6.52 -5.69
C ILE A 45 -11.96 -7.55 -6.15
N PRO A 46 -10.67 -7.19 -6.16
CA PRO A 46 -9.62 -8.09 -6.62
C PRO A 46 -9.52 -9.33 -5.74
N ARG A 47 -9.22 -10.47 -6.37
CA ARG A 47 -8.78 -11.65 -5.59
C ARG A 47 -7.39 -11.40 -5.05
N PHE A 48 -7.21 -11.69 -3.79
CA PHE A 48 -5.95 -11.47 -3.11
C PHE A 48 -5.44 -12.75 -2.47
N ALA A 49 -4.14 -13.00 -2.57
CA ALA A 49 -3.48 -14.17 -1.99
C ALA A 49 -2.82 -13.80 -0.65
N ALA A 50 -2.52 -14.81 0.16
CA ALA A 50 -1.73 -14.60 1.36
C ALA A 50 -0.38 -13.95 1.03
N PRO A 51 0.11 -13.04 1.88
CA PRO A 51 1.41 -12.43 1.69
C PRO A 51 2.52 -13.48 1.70
N SER A 52 3.60 -13.24 0.98
CA SER A 52 4.78 -14.07 1.05
C SER A 52 5.49 -13.89 2.40
N PRO A 53 6.29 -14.85 2.86
CA PRO A 53 7.08 -14.70 4.10
C PRO A 53 7.97 -13.44 4.09
N ALA A 54 8.50 -13.06 2.91
CA ALA A 54 9.29 -11.85 2.78
C ALA A 54 8.44 -10.56 2.92
N ALA A 55 7.19 -10.60 2.49
CA ALA A 55 6.26 -9.50 2.67
C ALA A 55 5.84 -9.35 4.14
N GLU A 56 5.59 -10.46 4.83
CA GLU A 56 5.30 -10.47 6.27
C GLU A 56 6.47 -9.91 7.08
N GLU A 57 7.69 -10.37 6.80
CA GLU A 57 8.92 -9.88 7.43
C GLU A 57 9.10 -8.37 7.23
N TYR A 58 8.79 -7.86 6.01
CA TYR A 58 8.82 -6.43 5.73
C TYR A 58 7.84 -5.64 6.61
N GLY A 59 6.59 -6.09 6.70
CA GLY A 59 5.58 -5.46 7.55
C GLY A 59 5.96 -5.48 9.04
N GLU A 60 6.52 -6.61 9.51
CA GLU A 60 7.02 -6.73 10.87
C GLU A 60 8.18 -5.77 11.15
N HIS A 61 9.12 -5.62 10.22
CA HIS A 61 10.22 -4.65 10.33
C HIS A 61 9.70 -3.23 10.48
N LEU A 62 8.71 -2.83 9.66
CA LEU A 62 8.08 -1.51 9.77
C LEU A 62 7.34 -1.32 11.09
N PHE A 63 6.63 -2.33 11.56
CA PHE A 63 6.02 -2.30 12.89
C PHE A 63 7.06 -2.00 13.97
N HIS A 64 8.18 -2.72 13.97
CA HIS A 64 9.25 -2.48 14.93
C HIS A 64 9.91 -1.10 14.78
N LYS A 65 10.00 -0.55 13.56
CA LYS A 65 10.46 0.82 13.32
C LYS A 65 9.51 1.82 13.95
N LEU A 66 8.19 1.71 13.66
CA LEU A 66 7.16 2.60 14.20
C LEU A 66 7.07 2.54 15.74
N ARG A 67 7.28 1.36 16.32
CA ARG A 67 7.26 1.16 17.78
C ARG A 67 8.41 1.88 18.52
N LYS A 68 9.39 2.44 17.83
CA LYS A 68 10.41 3.30 18.43
C LYS A 68 9.87 4.69 18.72
N ASP A 69 8.94 5.16 17.90
CA ASP A 69 8.43 6.54 17.95
C ASP A 69 7.01 6.61 18.51
N TYR A 70 6.21 5.53 18.36
CA TYR A 70 4.80 5.47 18.77
C TYR A 70 4.54 4.25 19.66
N ASP A 71 3.89 4.47 20.80
CA ASP A 71 3.35 3.38 21.61
C ASP A 71 2.02 2.85 21.02
N LEU A 72 1.63 1.62 21.37
CA LEU A 72 0.28 1.15 21.11
C LEU A 72 -0.67 1.94 21.99
N ASP A 73 -1.82 2.30 21.41
CA ASP A 73 -2.87 2.95 22.19
C ASP A 73 -3.43 1.97 23.22
N SER A 74 -3.65 2.44 24.44
CA SER A 74 -4.13 1.62 25.56
C SER A 74 -5.67 1.62 25.69
N ASP A 75 -6.38 2.37 24.83
CA ASP A 75 -7.84 2.41 24.81
C ASP A 75 -8.42 1.17 24.13
N ASN A 76 -8.77 0.18 24.94
CA ASN A 76 -9.36 -1.06 24.46
C ASN A 76 -10.68 -0.84 23.69
N GLN A 77 -11.46 0.20 24.02
CA GLN A 77 -12.74 0.45 23.33
C GLN A 77 -12.47 0.97 21.91
N LYS A 78 -11.51 1.86 21.74
CA LYS A 78 -11.07 2.32 20.41
C LYS A 78 -10.52 1.16 19.58
N TYR A 79 -9.67 0.31 20.17
CA TYR A 79 -9.12 -0.84 19.49
C TYR A 79 -10.18 -1.88 19.10
N ASP A 80 -11.09 -2.24 20.02
CA ASP A 80 -12.18 -3.18 19.75
C ASP A 80 -13.07 -2.69 18.60
N LYS A 81 -13.41 -1.38 18.60
CA LYS A 81 -14.16 -0.76 17.51
C LYS A 81 -13.41 -0.84 16.18
N LEU A 82 -12.11 -0.52 16.17
CA LEU A 82 -11.26 -0.60 14.99
C LEU A 82 -11.28 -2.01 14.40
N VAL A 83 -11.07 -3.01 15.23
CA VAL A 83 -11.06 -4.44 14.85
C VAL A 83 -12.43 -4.88 14.34
N GLU A 84 -13.51 -4.51 15.03
CA GLU A 84 -14.89 -4.86 14.61
C GLU A 84 -15.21 -4.33 13.21
N VAL A 85 -14.88 -3.07 12.95
CA VAL A 85 -15.11 -2.45 11.63
C VAL A 85 -14.26 -3.14 10.57
N PHE A 86 -12.98 -3.36 10.85
CA PHE A 86 -12.06 -3.98 9.91
C PHE A 86 -12.45 -5.42 9.58
N ASP A 87 -12.86 -6.21 10.56
CA ASP A 87 -13.38 -7.57 10.39
C ASP A 87 -14.57 -7.64 9.42
N LYS A 88 -15.51 -6.68 9.53
CA LYS A 88 -16.63 -6.60 8.59
C LYS A 88 -16.20 -6.28 7.18
N LEU A 89 -15.20 -5.41 7.03
CA LEU A 89 -14.65 -5.05 5.71
C LEU A 89 -13.91 -6.22 5.06
N THR A 90 -13.07 -6.95 5.82
CA THR A 90 -12.34 -8.12 5.29
C THR A 90 -13.29 -9.26 4.90
N LYS A 91 -14.36 -9.49 5.67
CA LYS A 91 -15.43 -10.43 5.30
C LYS A 91 -16.16 -10.01 4.04
N ALA A 92 -16.51 -8.73 3.91
CA ALA A 92 -17.16 -8.20 2.70
C ALA A 92 -16.26 -8.28 1.44
N ALA A 93 -14.94 -8.22 1.64
CA ALA A 93 -13.94 -8.40 0.61
C ALA A 93 -13.55 -9.87 0.36
N GLU A 94 -14.07 -10.82 1.15
CA GLU A 94 -13.76 -12.26 1.08
C GLU A 94 -12.27 -12.57 1.36
N VAL A 95 -11.62 -11.78 2.22
CA VAL A 95 -10.20 -11.90 2.59
C VAL A 95 -9.96 -12.04 4.09
N ASP A 96 -11.02 -12.29 4.87
CA ASP A 96 -10.98 -12.50 6.32
C ASP A 96 -10.22 -13.77 6.74
N HIS A 97 -10.02 -14.70 5.81
CA HIS A 97 -9.23 -15.91 6.00
C HIS A 97 -7.71 -15.69 5.90
N LEU A 98 -7.27 -14.49 5.50
CA LEU A 98 -5.87 -14.13 5.36
C LEU A 98 -5.32 -13.53 6.66
N PRO A 99 -4.00 -13.62 6.90
CA PRO A 99 -3.37 -12.96 8.04
C PRO A 99 -3.38 -11.45 7.84
N TRP A 100 -4.08 -10.72 8.70
CA TRP A 100 -4.08 -9.26 8.77
C TRP A 100 -3.50 -8.80 10.10
N ASN A 101 -2.65 -7.79 10.04
CA ASN A 101 -2.04 -7.18 11.20
C ASN A 101 -2.48 -5.72 11.28
N ILE A 102 -3.44 -5.42 12.17
CA ILE A 102 -3.93 -4.07 12.38
C ILE A 102 -3.49 -3.55 13.76
N TYR A 103 -2.92 -2.36 13.80
CA TYR A 103 -2.39 -1.76 15.00
C TYR A 103 -2.96 -0.36 15.22
N LEU A 104 -3.40 -0.07 16.43
CA LEU A 104 -3.76 1.26 16.88
C LEU A 104 -2.57 1.89 17.60
N LEU A 105 -1.99 2.92 16.98
CA LEU A 105 -0.85 3.67 17.51
C LEU A 105 -1.36 4.88 18.31
N ASN A 106 -0.75 5.12 19.47
CA ASN A 106 -1.04 6.29 20.26
C ASN A 106 -0.47 7.55 19.58
N GLY A 107 -1.36 8.42 19.13
CA GLY A 107 -1.06 9.66 18.42
C GLY A 107 -2.36 10.43 18.20
N PRO A 108 -2.99 10.97 19.28
CA PRO A 108 -4.29 11.64 19.18
C PRO A 108 -4.26 12.90 18.28
N GLU A 109 -3.08 13.49 18.09
CA GLU A 109 -2.85 14.62 17.20
C GLU A 109 -2.60 14.21 15.74
N ILE A 110 -2.51 12.92 15.45
CA ILE A 110 -2.21 12.40 14.11
C ILE A 110 -3.46 11.76 13.52
N VAL A 111 -3.98 12.33 12.46
CA VAL A 111 -5.06 11.74 11.67
C VAL A 111 -4.44 11.05 10.46
N ASP A 112 -4.11 9.77 10.61
CA ASP A 112 -3.48 8.99 9.54
C ASP A 112 -3.78 7.50 9.64
N ILE A 113 -3.86 6.84 8.48
CA ILE A 113 -3.95 5.39 8.32
C ILE A 113 -2.99 4.99 7.22
N ARG A 114 -2.24 3.91 7.41
CA ARG A 114 -1.29 3.39 6.42
C ARG A 114 -1.41 1.89 6.27
N ALA A 115 -1.74 1.46 5.07
CA ALA A 115 -1.52 0.08 4.66
C ALA A 115 -0.12 -0.05 4.07
N VAL A 116 0.59 -1.12 4.45
CA VAL A 116 1.90 -1.44 3.93
C VAL A 116 1.95 -2.89 3.46
N HIS A 117 2.97 -3.21 2.69
CA HIS A 117 3.18 -4.56 2.17
C HIS A 117 3.25 -5.59 3.30
N GLY A 118 2.67 -6.79 3.10
CA GLY A 118 2.62 -7.84 4.11
C GLY A 118 1.34 -7.86 4.94
N ASN A 119 0.28 -7.14 4.53
CA ASN A 119 -1.02 -7.07 5.20
C ASN A 119 -0.94 -6.39 6.57
N TYR A 120 -0.11 -5.37 6.70
CA TYR A 120 -0.04 -4.54 7.89
C TYR A 120 -0.79 -3.23 7.67
N ILE A 121 -1.59 -2.85 8.65
CA ILE A 121 -2.34 -1.59 8.68
C ILE A 121 -2.05 -0.87 10.00
N PHE A 122 -1.55 0.34 9.91
CA PHE A 122 -1.27 1.20 11.04
C PHE A 122 -2.29 2.33 11.08
N VAL A 123 -2.94 2.50 12.22
CA VAL A 123 -3.96 3.53 12.45
C VAL A 123 -3.52 4.37 13.65
N TRP A 124 -3.42 5.68 13.50
CA TRP A 124 -3.18 6.57 14.63
C TRP A 124 -4.50 6.91 15.32
N SER A 125 -4.46 7.01 16.65
CA SER A 125 -5.67 7.17 17.47
C SER A 125 -6.45 8.44 17.17
N GLY A 126 -5.82 9.48 16.62
CA GLY A 126 -6.48 10.68 16.15
C GLY A 126 -7.52 10.45 15.04
N VAL A 127 -7.40 9.34 14.28
CA VAL A 127 -8.43 8.96 13.29
C VAL A 127 -9.75 8.64 13.97
N LEU A 128 -9.71 7.89 15.10
CA LEU A 128 -10.90 7.50 15.84
C LEU A 128 -11.61 8.70 16.48
N ASP A 129 -10.87 9.78 16.73
CA ASP A 129 -11.41 11.03 17.25
C ASP A 129 -11.92 11.96 16.13
N ALA A 130 -11.38 11.84 14.90
CA ALA A 130 -11.76 12.64 13.73
C ALA A 130 -13.01 12.15 13.01
N VAL A 131 -13.32 10.83 13.09
CA VAL A 131 -14.51 10.27 12.44
C VAL A 131 -15.76 10.53 13.27
N ALA A 132 -16.87 10.85 12.60
CA ALA A 132 -18.14 11.10 13.26
C ALA A 132 -18.90 9.82 13.63
N ASN A 133 -18.63 8.72 12.94
CA ASN A 133 -19.32 7.43 13.10
C ASN A 133 -18.52 6.28 12.48
N ASP A 134 -19.04 5.05 12.67
CA ASP A 134 -18.40 3.83 12.15
C ASP A 134 -18.43 3.73 10.62
N ASP A 135 -19.38 4.38 9.93
CA ASP A 135 -19.43 4.41 8.47
C ASP A 135 -18.26 5.21 7.88
N GLU A 136 -17.88 6.32 8.51
CA GLU A 136 -16.69 7.09 8.11
C GLU A 136 -15.41 6.31 8.36
N LEU A 137 -15.29 5.67 9.54
CA LEU A 137 -14.15 4.81 9.86
C LEU A 137 -14.03 3.66 8.85
N ALA A 138 -15.15 3.01 8.51
CA ALA A 138 -15.21 1.95 7.53
C ALA A 138 -14.75 2.44 6.15
N GLY A 139 -15.17 3.63 5.74
CA GLY A 139 -14.73 4.23 4.48
C GLY A 139 -13.22 4.42 4.40
N LEU A 140 -12.63 5.00 5.44
CA LEU A 140 -11.19 5.24 5.51
C LEU A 140 -10.39 3.93 5.53
N LEU A 141 -10.79 2.96 6.36
CA LEU A 141 -10.14 1.65 6.44
C LEU A 141 -10.28 0.87 5.13
N ALA A 142 -11.43 0.97 4.46
CA ALA A 142 -11.64 0.32 3.18
C ALA A 142 -10.73 0.87 2.08
N CYS A 143 -10.39 2.18 2.09
CA CYS A 143 -9.42 2.75 1.18
C CYS A 143 -8.04 2.09 1.34
N GLU A 144 -7.56 1.99 2.57
CA GLU A 144 -6.27 1.36 2.85
C GLU A 144 -6.27 -0.15 2.55
N LEU A 145 -7.34 -0.86 2.91
CA LEU A 145 -7.53 -2.25 2.51
C LEU A 145 -7.48 -2.40 0.98
N SER A 146 -8.14 -1.49 0.26
CA SER A 146 -8.19 -1.50 -1.20
C SER A 146 -6.84 -1.24 -1.86
N HIS A 147 -6.00 -0.39 -1.27
CA HIS A 147 -4.62 -0.22 -1.74
C HIS A 147 -3.83 -1.53 -1.66
N THR A 148 -4.01 -2.30 -0.59
CA THR A 148 -3.39 -3.62 -0.46
C THR A 148 -3.95 -4.61 -1.48
N LEU A 149 -5.27 -4.72 -1.60
CA LEU A 149 -5.93 -5.64 -2.53
C LEU A 149 -5.60 -5.33 -4.00
N ALA A 150 -5.41 -4.07 -4.33
CA ALA A 150 -4.99 -3.63 -5.65
C ALA A 150 -3.47 -3.66 -5.86
N HIS A 151 -2.69 -4.21 -4.94
CA HIS A 151 -1.23 -4.29 -5.01
C HIS A 151 -0.53 -2.93 -5.11
N HIS A 152 -1.16 -1.86 -4.61
CA HIS A 152 -0.52 -0.53 -4.56
C HIS A 152 0.56 -0.45 -3.49
N THR A 153 0.46 -1.27 -2.43
CA THR A 153 1.43 -1.35 -1.35
C THR A 153 2.65 -2.20 -1.69
N ASP A 154 2.60 -2.95 -2.79
CA ASP A 154 3.71 -3.79 -3.19
C ASP A 154 4.93 -2.93 -3.53
N PRO A 155 6.12 -3.34 -3.11
CA PRO A 155 7.36 -2.69 -3.55
C PRO A 155 7.44 -2.78 -5.07
N VAL A 156 8.14 -1.83 -5.69
CA VAL A 156 8.34 -1.85 -7.15
C VAL A 156 8.89 -3.21 -7.55
N GLN A 157 8.07 -3.99 -8.27
CA GLN A 157 8.47 -5.33 -8.67
C GLN A 157 9.61 -5.23 -9.68
N PHE A 158 10.77 -5.72 -9.29
CA PHE A 158 11.86 -5.94 -10.20
C PHE A 158 11.56 -7.18 -11.03
N THR A 159 11.86 -7.11 -12.33
CA THR A 159 11.82 -8.27 -13.21
C THR A 159 12.86 -9.31 -12.76
N LEU A 160 12.69 -10.58 -13.17
CA LEU A 160 13.68 -11.64 -12.96
C LEU A 160 15.11 -11.21 -13.33
N ALA A 161 15.27 -10.29 -14.30
CA ALA A 161 16.55 -9.73 -14.70
C ALA A 161 17.16 -8.85 -13.59
N SER A 162 16.34 -8.06 -12.87
CA SER A 162 16.81 -7.24 -11.75
C SER A 162 17.13 -8.09 -10.52
N GLU A 163 16.34 -9.13 -10.24
CA GLU A 163 16.66 -10.09 -9.17
C GLU A 163 17.99 -10.80 -9.45
N ALA A 164 18.22 -11.24 -10.71
CA ALA A 164 19.49 -11.83 -11.11
C ALA A 164 20.66 -10.83 -10.97
N PHE A 165 20.45 -9.54 -11.33
CA PHE A 165 21.46 -8.49 -11.16
C PHE A 165 21.81 -8.28 -9.68
N PHE A 166 20.82 -8.18 -8.81
CA PHE A 166 21.05 -8.04 -7.37
C PHE A 166 21.77 -9.25 -6.78
N SER A 167 21.40 -10.46 -7.19
CA SER A 167 22.09 -11.69 -6.77
C SER A 167 23.56 -11.72 -7.21
N ILE A 168 23.86 -11.24 -8.43
CA ILE A 168 25.25 -11.13 -8.93
C ILE A 168 26.02 -10.03 -8.20
N ALA A 169 25.39 -8.87 -7.96
CA ALA A 169 26.01 -7.77 -7.25
C ALA A 169 26.28 -8.13 -5.77
N GLU A 170 25.35 -8.83 -5.13
CA GLU A 170 25.49 -9.37 -3.79
C GLU A 170 26.64 -10.38 -3.71
N LEU A 171 26.71 -11.32 -4.66
CA LEU A 171 27.78 -12.29 -4.76
C LEU A 171 29.14 -11.59 -4.95
N ALA A 172 29.22 -10.60 -5.86
CA ALA A 172 30.45 -9.86 -6.11
C ALA A 172 30.91 -9.05 -4.90
N THR A 173 29.95 -8.44 -4.17
CA THR A 173 30.24 -7.68 -2.93
C THR A 173 30.69 -8.61 -1.82
N THR A 174 30.02 -9.72 -1.64
CA THR A 174 30.36 -10.76 -0.64
C THR A 174 31.73 -11.33 -0.91
N MET A 175 32.04 -11.68 -2.17
CA MET A 175 33.37 -12.15 -2.58
C MET A 175 34.45 -11.08 -2.37
N GLY A 176 34.15 -9.81 -2.70
CA GLY A 176 35.07 -8.69 -2.48
C GLY A 176 35.38 -8.48 -1.00
N LEU A 177 34.39 -8.57 -0.12
CA LEU A 177 34.56 -8.48 1.33
C LEU A 177 35.29 -9.71 1.90
N MET A 178 35.02 -10.92 1.41
CA MET A 178 35.77 -12.11 1.80
C MET A 178 37.25 -12.01 1.44
N ILE A 179 37.57 -11.51 0.26
CA ILE A 179 38.94 -11.29 -0.19
C ILE A 179 39.61 -10.19 0.67
N ALA A 180 38.94 -9.09 0.90
CA ALA A 180 39.46 -7.96 1.67
C ALA A 180 39.67 -8.31 3.14
N SER A 181 38.84 -9.16 3.73
CA SER A 181 38.91 -9.60 5.13
C SER A 181 39.74 -10.86 5.38
N GLN A 182 40.41 -11.38 4.35
CA GLN A 182 41.15 -12.65 4.39
C GLN A 182 40.33 -13.84 4.94
N GLY A 183 39.02 -13.84 4.64
CA GLY A 183 38.12 -14.92 5.05
C GLY A 183 37.56 -14.81 6.47
N VAL A 184 37.87 -13.73 7.21
CA VAL A 184 37.41 -13.57 8.62
C VAL A 184 35.95 -13.10 8.70
N ILE A 185 35.42 -12.46 7.66
CA ILE A 185 34.01 -12.02 7.61
C ILE A 185 33.25 -12.93 6.66
N ALA A 186 32.66 -13.98 7.17
CA ALA A 186 31.58 -14.70 6.50
C ALA A 186 30.28 -13.91 6.77
N ILE A 187 29.98 -12.95 5.92
CA ILE A 187 28.67 -12.29 5.94
C ILE A 187 27.71 -13.29 5.28
N ASN A 188 26.75 -13.78 6.06
CA ASN A 188 25.59 -14.50 5.53
C ASN A 188 24.75 -13.48 4.71
N GLY A 189 25.18 -13.29 3.42
CA GLY A 189 24.84 -12.12 2.63
C GLY A 189 23.51 -12.23 1.85
N GLN A 190 22.59 -13.14 2.14
CA GLN A 190 21.39 -13.31 1.30
C GLN A 190 20.18 -12.47 1.72
N GLY A 191 20.32 -11.42 2.44
CA GLY A 191 19.19 -10.59 2.83
C GLY A 191 19.48 -9.10 2.88
N TRP A 192 20.66 -8.71 3.34
CA TRP A 192 20.92 -7.31 3.68
C TRP A 192 20.88 -6.34 2.49
N MET A 193 21.32 -6.76 1.28
CA MET A 193 21.26 -5.88 0.10
C MET A 193 19.82 -5.74 -0.41
N LYS A 194 19.00 -6.78 -0.32
CA LYS A 194 17.57 -6.73 -0.63
C LYS A 194 16.87 -5.77 0.34
N TRP A 195 17.21 -5.83 1.63
CA TRP A 195 16.71 -4.93 2.67
C TRP A 195 17.25 -3.51 2.53
N ALA A 196 18.55 -3.34 2.30
CA ALA A 196 19.14 -2.02 2.06
C ALA A 196 18.55 -1.34 0.81
N TYR A 197 18.20 -2.12 -0.22
CA TYR A 197 17.54 -1.60 -1.41
C TYR A 197 16.09 -1.18 -1.13
N VAL A 198 15.32 -1.99 -0.41
CA VAL A 198 13.97 -1.66 0.03
C VAL A 198 13.98 -0.41 0.91
N GLU A 199 14.95 -0.29 1.82
CA GLU A 199 15.11 0.88 2.69
C GLU A 199 15.58 2.15 1.94
N VAL A 200 16.30 2.00 0.82
CA VAL A 200 16.78 3.12 -0.02
C VAL A 200 15.79 3.48 -1.13
N SER A 201 15.03 2.52 -1.66
CA SER A 201 14.08 2.77 -2.76
C SER A 201 12.70 3.23 -2.29
N ASP A 202 12.27 2.82 -1.12
CA ASP A 202 11.09 3.34 -0.43
C ASP A 202 11.57 4.34 0.63
N LEU A 203 11.81 5.57 0.22
CA LEU A 203 12.08 6.73 1.07
C LEU A 203 10.92 6.96 2.05
N ASP A 204 10.82 6.18 3.06
CA ASP A 204 9.74 6.02 4.01
C ASP A 204 8.44 5.46 3.38
N PRO A 205 8.15 4.15 3.53
CA PRO A 205 6.90 3.57 3.02
C PRO A 205 5.65 4.20 3.63
N LEU A 206 5.80 4.96 4.73
CA LEU A 206 4.73 5.74 5.35
C LEU A 206 4.46 7.05 4.60
N ASP A 207 5.45 7.59 3.88
CA ASP A 207 5.31 8.78 3.05
C ASP A 207 5.00 8.46 1.58
N ARG A 208 4.70 7.18 1.27
CA ARG A 208 4.37 6.77 -0.09
C ARG A 208 3.13 7.50 -0.59
N GLU A 209 3.30 8.22 -1.69
CA GLU A 209 2.21 8.83 -2.44
C GLU A 209 1.77 7.88 -3.56
N TYR A 210 0.46 7.75 -3.74
CA TYR A 210 -0.12 6.99 -4.84
C TYR A 210 -0.48 7.93 -5.99
N SER A 211 -0.43 7.44 -7.24
CA SER A 211 -0.91 8.21 -8.38
C SER A 211 -2.44 8.45 -8.26
N ILE A 212 -2.93 9.46 -8.96
CA ILE A 212 -4.37 9.77 -8.99
C ILE A 212 -5.17 8.56 -9.48
N GLU A 213 -4.63 7.80 -10.44
CA GLU A 213 -5.24 6.59 -10.98
C GLU A 213 -5.35 5.50 -9.90
N ASN A 214 -4.29 5.31 -9.09
CA ASN A 214 -4.30 4.36 -7.98
C ASN A 214 -5.28 4.76 -6.89
N GLU A 215 -5.39 6.05 -6.60
CA GLU A 215 -6.36 6.58 -5.63
C GLU A 215 -7.81 6.37 -6.13
N GLN A 216 -8.09 6.61 -7.42
CA GLN A 216 -9.41 6.35 -8.02
C GLN A 216 -9.77 4.87 -8.02
N GLU A 217 -8.81 4.01 -8.33
CA GLU A 217 -8.96 2.57 -8.32
C GLU A 217 -9.25 2.05 -6.90
N ALA A 218 -8.46 2.48 -5.93
CA ALA A 218 -8.66 2.11 -4.52
C ALA A 218 -10.01 2.62 -4.00
N ALA A 219 -10.40 3.85 -4.33
CA ALA A 219 -11.71 4.40 -3.98
C ALA A 219 -12.86 3.57 -4.56
N GLY A 220 -12.76 3.13 -5.82
CA GLY A 220 -13.77 2.27 -6.46
C GLY A 220 -13.94 0.94 -5.73
N VAL A 221 -12.84 0.27 -5.38
CA VAL A 221 -12.85 -0.98 -4.61
C VAL A 221 -13.37 -0.75 -3.19
N ALA A 222 -12.92 0.33 -2.53
CA ALA A 222 -13.34 0.68 -1.17
C ALA A 222 -14.84 0.87 -1.04
N LEU A 223 -15.45 1.64 -1.95
CA LEU A 223 -16.89 1.90 -1.92
C LEU A 223 -17.71 0.63 -2.13
N LEU A 224 -17.23 -0.33 -2.93
CA LEU A 224 -17.85 -1.66 -3.07
C LEU A 224 -17.77 -2.45 -1.77
N ILE A 225 -16.58 -2.49 -1.13
CA ILE A 225 -16.39 -3.19 0.14
C ILE A 225 -17.29 -2.60 1.23
N VAL A 226 -17.30 -1.26 1.36
CA VAL A 226 -18.14 -0.53 2.32
C VAL A 226 -19.61 -0.88 2.12
N SER A 227 -20.10 -0.84 0.87
CA SER A 227 -21.49 -1.20 0.53
C SER A 227 -21.83 -2.64 0.91
N ARG A 228 -20.95 -3.60 0.57
CA ARG A 228 -21.15 -5.03 0.92
C ARG A 228 -21.06 -5.30 2.42
N ALA A 229 -20.22 -4.55 3.13
CA ALA A 229 -20.15 -4.57 4.59
C ALA A 229 -21.35 -3.91 5.29
N GLN A 230 -22.32 -3.40 4.52
CA GLN A 230 -23.52 -2.71 4.97
C GLN A 230 -23.24 -1.38 5.71
N TYR A 231 -22.11 -0.75 5.43
CA TYR A 231 -21.82 0.61 5.80
C TYR A 231 -22.21 1.58 4.67
N SER A 232 -22.35 2.87 4.99
CA SER A 232 -22.71 3.91 4.02
C SER A 232 -21.50 4.36 3.19
N PRO A 233 -21.45 4.09 1.88
CA PRO A 233 -20.39 4.63 1.02
C PRO A 233 -20.39 6.16 0.96
N GLN A 234 -21.56 6.80 1.20
CA GLN A 234 -21.69 8.25 1.26
C GLN A 234 -20.90 8.87 2.40
N ALA A 235 -20.75 8.15 3.53
CA ALA A 235 -20.05 8.66 4.70
C ALA A 235 -18.58 9.01 4.42
N LEU A 236 -17.90 8.24 3.55
CA LEU A 236 -16.54 8.57 3.15
C LEU A 236 -16.47 9.92 2.41
N LEU A 237 -17.43 10.20 1.52
CA LEU A 237 -17.53 11.50 0.86
C LEU A 237 -17.84 12.63 1.85
N ASP A 238 -18.74 12.36 2.80
CA ASP A 238 -19.13 13.35 3.82
C ASP A 238 -17.97 13.69 4.75
N PHE A 239 -17.13 12.69 5.12
CA PHE A 239 -15.89 12.90 5.85
C PHE A 239 -14.96 13.88 5.10
N TRP A 240 -14.70 13.64 3.82
CA TRP A 240 -13.80 14.50 3.04
C TRP A 240 -14.38 15.89 2.76
N LYS A 241 -15.70 16.01 2.60
CA LYS A 241 -16.37 17.32 2.50
C LYS A 241 -16.23 18.13 3.81
N ARG A 242 -16.35 17.46 4.96
CA ARG A 242 -16.12 18.06 6.26
C ARG A 242 -14.65 18.48 6.44
N ALA A 243 -13.71 17.58 6.16
CA ALA A 243 -12.28 17.87 6.18
C ALA A 243 -11.91 19.05 5.26
N ALA A 244 -12.52 19.15 4.07
CA ALA A 244 -12.34 20.25 3.15
C ALA A 244 -12.87 21.60 3.70
N ALA A 245 -13.96 21.57 4.45
CA ALA A 245 -14.52 22.78 5.08
C ALA A 245 -13.67 23.26 6.27
N GLU A 246 -13.10 22.33 7.03
CA GLU A 246 -12.24 22.62 8.19
C GLU A 246 -10.83 23.07 7.78
N ASN A 247 -10.30 22.59 6.67
CA ASN A 247 -8.94 22.88 6.17
C ASN A 247 -8.74 24.35 5.73
N ASN A 248 -9.75 25.20 5.80
CA ASN A 248 -9.60 26.66 5.70
C ASN A 248 -9.02 27.31 6.97
N SER A 249 -8.90 26.55 8.06
CA SER A 249 -8.18 26.91 9.27
C SER A 249 -6.87 26.12 9.29
N VAL A 250 -5.74 26.75 9.34
CA VAL A 250 -4.31 26.38 9.41
C VAL A 250 -3.95 25.02 10.07
N ASP A 251 -4.87 24.10 10.29
CA ASP A 251 -4.66 22.83 10.97
C ASP A 251 -4.30 21.74 9.95
N ASP A 252 -3.03 21.33 10.00
CA ASP A 252 -2.34 20.40 9.12
C ASP A 252 -2.75 18.92 9.33
N ASN A 253 -3.77 18.68 10.19
CA ASN A 253 -4.11 17.35 10.69
C ASN A 253 -4.59 16.37 9.61
N PHE A 254 -5.26 16.86 8.56
CA PHE A 254 -5.75 16.02 7.48
C PHE A 254 -4.77 15.86 6.30
N ASN A 255 -3.67 16.62 6.29
CA ASN A 255 -2.73 16.59 5.17
C ASN A 255 -2.00 15.23 5.06
N ARG A 256 -1.73 14.57 6.19
CA ARG A 256 -1.12 13.24 6.21
C ARG A 256 -2.04 12.20 5.59
N LEU A 257 -3.32 12.18 5.96
CA LEU A 257 -4.31 11.25 5.44
C LEU A 257 -4.65 11.54 3.97
N SER A 258 -4.69 12.81 3.58
CA SER A 258 -5.01 13.21 2.20
C SER A 258 -3.86 12.99 1.21
N ARG A 259 -2.62 12.92 1.66
CA ARG A 259 -1.41 12.71 0.85
C ARG A 259 -1.28 13.74 -0.29
N ASN A 260 -1.16 13.27 -1.54
CA ASN A 260 -0.99 14.10 -2.75
C ASN A 260 -2.28 14.76 -3.26
N LEU A 261 -3.44 14.42 -2.69
CA LEU A 261 -4.74 15.03 -3.02
C LEU A 261 -5.21 15.86 -1.85
N SER A 262 -5.61 17.11 -2.10
CA SER A 262 -6.29 17.89 -1.09
C SER A 262 -7.63 17.25 -0.68
N PRO A 263 -8.18 17.55 0.52
CA PRO A 263 -9.51 17.08 0.90
C PRO A 263 -10.60 17.42 -0.13
N GLN A 264 -10.50 18.59 -0.78
CA GLN A 264 -11.41 19.02 -1.84
C GLN A 264 -11.32 18.13 -3.08
N GLU A 265 -10.10 17.80 -3.51
CA GLU A 265 -9.86 16.93 -4.67
C GLU A 265 -10.31 15.50 -4.38
N ARG A 266 -10.07 14.99 -3.16
CA ARG A 266 -10.59 13.69 -2.72
C ARG A 266 -12.12 13.64 -2.74
N ALA A 267 -12.78 14.65 -2.20
CA ALA A 267 -14.24 14.74 -2.23
C ALA A 267 -14.77 14.74 -3.67
N ALA A 268 -14.17 15.55 -4.56
CA ALA A 268 -14.56 15.62 -5.97
C ALA A 268 -14.31 14.30 -6.72
N MET A 269 -13.23 13.60 -6.41
CA MET A 269 -12.92 12.29 -6.95
C MET A 269 -13.96 11.25 -6.49
N LEU A 270 -14.23 11.17 -5.20
CA LEU A 270 -15.19 10.23 -4.62
C LEU A 270 -16.61 10.44 -5.15
N GLU A 271 -17.03 11.68 -5.36
CA GLU A 271 -18.34 11.99 -5.94
C GLU A 271 -18.48 11.38 -7.34
N LYS A 272 -17.44 11.45 -8.18
CA LYS A 272 -17.43 10.82 -9.51
C LYS A 272 -17.44 9.29 -9.42
N VAL A 273 -16.65 8.73 -8.48
CA VAL A 273 -16.58 7.26 -8.30
C VAL A 273 -17.90 6.71 -7.78
N LEU A 274 -18.57 7.38 -6.83
CA LEU A 274 -19.88 7.01 -6.32
C LEU A 274 -20.95 6.95 -7.44
N LEU A 275 -20.90 7.90 -8.37
CA LEU A 275 -21.84 7.92 -9.53
C LEU A 275 -21.58 6.78 -10.52
N SER A 276 -20.38 6.21 -10.53
CA SER A 276 -19.99 5.11 -11.43
C SER A 276 -20.23 3.71 -10.84
N LEU A 277 -20.65 3.62 -9.57
CA LEU A 277 -20.95 2.33 -8.95
C LEU A 277 -22.10 1.61 -9.65
N PRO A 278 -22.05 0.26 -9.73
CA PRO A 278 -23.15 -0.55 -10.26
C PRO A 278 -24.47 -0.26 -9.55
N GLU A 279 -25.59 -0.27 -10.30
CA GLU A 279 -26.92 0.10 -9.73
C GLU A 279 -27.34 -0.73 -8.51
N GLY A 280 -26.90 -1.98 -8.40
CA GLY A 280 -27.17 -2.86 -7.26
C GLY A 280 -26.52 -2.34 -5.97
N ASP A 281 -25.25 -2.00 -6.04
CA ASP A 281 -24.47 -1.50 -4.92
C ASP A 281 -24.87 -0.05 -4.57
N ASN A 282 -25.28 0.73 -5.56
CA ASN A 282 -25.80 2.10 -5.37
C ASN A 282 -27.18 2.11 -4.66
N LYS A 283 -28.00 1.08 -4.82
CA LYS A 283 -29.26 0.94 -4.05
C LYS A 283 -29.02 0.63 -2.57
N ILE A 284 -28.01 -0.17 -2.28
CA ILE A 284 -27.59 -0.46 -0.90
C ILE A 284 -27.08 0.83 -0.24
N ALA A 285 -26.25 1.59 -0.95
CA ALA A 285 -25.76 2.90 -0.51
C ALA A 285 -26.90 3.87 -0.18
N LYS A 286 -27.90 4.00 -1.07
CA LYS A 286 -29.08 4.85 -0.87
C LYS A 286 -29.96 4.40 0.28
N LYS A 287 -30.10 3.09 0.51
CA LYS A 287 -30.89 2.56 1.62
C LYS A 287 -30.22 2.79 2.97
N ALA A 288 -28.89 2.78 3.04
CA ALA A 288 -28.12 3.08 4.24
C ALA A 288 -28.19 4.57 4.63
N THR A 289 -28.46 5.47 3.67
CA THR A 289 -28.62 6.92 3.90
C THR A 289 -30.04 7.34 4.26
N GLU A 290 -31.06 6.47 4.13
CA GLU A 290 -32.41 6.79 4.59
C GLU A 290 -32.44 6.78 6.12
N PRO A 291 -32.88 7.87 6.78
CA PRO A 291 -32.97 7.91 8.25
C PRO A 291 -33.93 6.80 8.67
N THR A 292 -33.45 5.92 9.53
CA THR A 292 -34.28 4.86 10.13
C THR A 292 -35.44 5.53 10.83
N THR A 293 -36.61 5.55 10.21
CA THR A 293 -37.84 6.03 10.83
C THR A 293 -38.08 5.12 12.02
N THR A 294 -37.79 5.61 13.21
CA THR A 294 -38.09 4.95 14.48
C THR A 294 -39.54 4.59 14.45
N ARG A 295 -39.87 3.31 14.21
CA ARG A 295 -41.17 2.77 14.49
C ARG A 295 -41.39 2.98 15.97
N ASN A 296 -42.30 3.91 16.32
CA ASN A 296 -42.84 4.05 17.64
C ASN A 296 -43.27 2.66 18.16
N ALA A 297 -42.47 2.08 19.03
CA ALA A 297 -42.89 0.96 19.84
C ALA A 297 -44.03 1.47 20.71
N GLY A 298 -45.20 0.89 20.49
CA GLY A 298 -46.44 1.22 21.19
C GLY A 298 -46.23 1.25 22.69
N GLY A 299 -46.83 2.27 23.34
CA GLY A 299 -46.77 2.48 24.75
C GLY A 299 -47.26 1.28 25.55
N LEU A 300 -46.41 0.82 26.47
CA LEU A 300 -46.86 0.08 27.63
C LEU A 300 -47.19 1.07 28.72
N ASN A 301 -48.51 1.26 28.94
CA ASN A 301 -49.06 1.95 30.08
C ASN A 301 -48.76 1.14 31.37
N PHE A 302 -47.95 1.69 32.23
CA PHE A 302 -47.96 1.33 33.64
C PHE A 302 -48.90 2.31 34.34
N GLN A 303 -50.02 1.84 34.84
CA GLN A 303 -50.84 2.52 35.86
C GLN A 303 -50.39 2.06 37.24
N PRO A 304 -50.65 2.89 38.28
CA PRO A 304 -49.96 2.92 39.57
C PRO A 304 -50.27 1.74 40.51
#